data_37d4a9e03b76ed19dfb507a9ea0d3dc6
#
_entry.id   37d4a9e03b76ed19dfb507a9ea0d3dc6
#
_cell.length_a   1.000
_cell.length_b   1.000
_cell.length_c   1.000
_cell.angle_alpha   90.00
_cell.angle_beta   90.00
_cell.angle_gamma   90.00
#
_symmetry.space_group_name_H-M   'P 1'
#
loop_
_entity.id
_entity.type
_entity.pdbx_description
1 polymer ?
#
loop_
_entity_poly.entity_id
_entity_poly.type
_entity_poly.pdbx_seq_one_letter_code
_entity_poly.pdbx_strand_id
1 'polypeptide(L)'
;LDHDRYQHPPLATRQRFGRTLTAWCNRNGWIHSTLHEWGEQAGFPAVRDSSFNKLQNAKTEQPQPLTFIQLALANARVADGDYSGVTDRRLKDRLKDSEAICDAKGQPWRATEFFSHFIGELEPPEWLQQPEPLSEAEAKALSEQHRERFAAITQAQQLTPAAAWKQLEQHCQGLNAAQRDILRNVLSGWHEWTPSEWEAITANGSDPVADALAAMEKTA
;
A
#
# COMPACT_ATOMS: atom_id res chain seq x y z
N LEU A 1 23.83 23.29 -0.77
CA LEU A 1 23.39 21.98 -1.28
C LEU A 1 23.84 20.95 -0.27
N ASP A 2 22.87 20.36 0.39
CA ASP A 2 23.07 19.35 1.43
C ASP A 2 23.52 18.04 0.75
N HIS A 3 24.84 17.85 0.70
CA HIS A 3 25.48 16.74 -0.04
C HIS A 3 25.09 15.37 0.52
N ASP A 4 24.69 15.28 1.80
CA ASP A 4 24.33 14.04 2.46
C ASP A 4 22.99 13.46 1.97
N ARG A 5 22.06 14.31 1.49
CA ARG A 5 20.76 13.85 0.96
C ARG A 5 20.86 12.96 -0.27
N TYR A 6 21.91 13.14 -1.08
CA TYR A 6 22.10 12.35 -2.31
C TYR A 6 22.83 11.04 -2.08
N GLN A 7 23.52 10.89 -0.95
CA GLN A 7 24.27 9.68 -0.65
C GLN A 7 23.39 8.59 -0.02
N HIS A 8 22.49 8.98 0.89
CA HIS A 8 21.62 8.04 1.61
C HIS A 8 20.26 8.68 1.91
N PRO A 9 19.25 8.50 1.04
CA PRO A 9 17.92 8.99 1.36
C PRO A 9 17.42 8.42 2.69
N PRO A 10 16.77 9.24 3.54
CA PRO A 10 16.20 8.78 4.81
C PRO A 10 15.32 7.54 4.65
N LEU A 11 15.27 6.70 5.66
CA LEU A 11 14.44 5.48 5.63
C LEU A 11 12.97 5.80 5.29
N ALA A 12 12.41 6.85 5.88
CA ALA A 12 11.02 7.28 5.61
C ALA A 12 10.80 7.60 4.12
N THR A 13 11.76 8.26 3.47
CA THR A 13 11.71 8.57 2.03
C THR A 13 11.75 7.30 1.19
N ARG A 14 12.64 6.36 1.54
CA ARG A 14 12.74 5.05 0.86
C ARG A 14 11.46 4.22 1.05
N GLN A 15 10.87 4.27 2.24
CA GLN A 15 9.58 3.63 2.52
C GLN A 15 8.45 4.23 1.69
N ARG A 16 8.39 5.57 1.57
CA ARG A 16 7.42 6.25 0.70
C ARG A 16 7.57 5.81 -0.76
N PHE A 17 8.79 5.77 -1.27
CA PHE A 17 9.06 5.27 -2.61
C PHE A 17 8.56 3.82 -2.79
N GLY A 18 8.86 2.95 -1.84
CA GLY A 18 8.40 1.56 -1.83
C GLY A 18 6.88 1.44 -1.85
N ARG A 19 6.18 2.25 -1.03
CA ARG A 19 4.71 2.30 -1.03
C ARG A 19 4.15 2.74 -2.38
N THR A 20 4.76 3.75 -3.02
CA THR A 20 4.36 4.20 -4.35
C THR A 20 4.46 3.07 -5.39
N LEU A 21 5.55 2.30 -5.38
CA LEU A 21 5.71 1.14 -6.27
C LEU A 21 4.67 0.04 -5.96
N THR A 22 4.38 -0.18 -4.70
CA THR A 22 3.35 -1.16 -4.27
C THR A 22 1.96 -0.70 -4.70
N ALA A 23 1.62 0.57 -4.51
CA ALA A 23 0.35 1.15 -4.96
C ALA A 23 0.20 1.06 -6.48
N TRP A 24 1.27 1.31 -7.24
CA TRP A 24 1.28 1.16 -8.69
C TRP A 24 1.00 -0.29 -9.12
N CYS A 25 1.64 -1.26 -8.48
CA CYS A 25 1.36 -2.68 -8.74
C CYS A 25 -0.09 -3.04 -8.41
N ASN A 26 -0.59 -2.62 -7.25
CA ASN A 26 -1.95 -2.91 -6.80
C ASN A 26 -3.00 -2.29 -7.73
N ARG A 27 -2.81 -1.05 -8.15
CA ARG A 27 -3.68 -0.35 -9.10
C ARG A 27 -3.81 -1.09 -10.43
N ASN A 28 -2.71 -1.67 -10.89
CA ASN A 28 -2.65 -2.43 -12.12
C ASN A 28 -3.02 -3.92 -11.96
N GLY A 29 -3.38 -4.36 -10.77
CA GLY A 29 -3.65 -5.77 -10.50
C GLY A 29 -2.44 -6.69 -10.75
N TRP A 30 -1.23 -6.15 -10.69
CA TRP A 30 -0.02 -6.93 -10.90
C TRP A 30 0.29 -7.78 -9.68
N ILE A 31 0.45 -9.06 -9.91
CA ILE A 31 0.94 -9.99 -8.89
C ILE A 31 2.46 -9.90 -8.77
N HIS A 32 3.00 -10.45 -7.70
CA HIS A 32 4.43 -10.39 -7.37
C HIS A 32 5.37 -10.75 -8.53
N SER A 33 5.02 -11.75 -9.36
CA SER A 33 5.84 -12.18 -10.49
C SER A 33 5.65 -11.35 -11.77
N THR A 34 4.64 -10.47 -11.86
CA THR A 34 4.30 -9.78 -13.12
C THR A 34 5.45 -8.99 -13.70
N LEU A 35 6.09 -8.14 -12.89
CA LEU A 35 7.24 -7.34 -13.34
C LEU A 35 8.46 -8.20 -13.64
N HIS A 36 8.65 -9.29 -12.90
CA HIS A 36 9.73 -10.24 -13.14
C HIS A 36 9.57 -10.91 -14.51
N GLU A 37 8.41 -11.52 -14.76
CA GLU A 37 8.09 -12.20 -16.02
C GLU A 37 8.16 -11.23 -17.20
N TRP A 38 7.64 -10.02 -17.02
CA TRP A 38 7.71 -8.98 -18.04
C TRP A 38 9.14 -8.51 -18.27
N GLY A 39 9.89 -8.26 -17.19
CA GLY A 39 11.29 -7.85 -17.24
C GLY A 39 12.18 -8.86 -17.96
N GLU A 40 11.95 -10.16 -17.78
CA GLU A 40 12.66 -11.21 -18.51
C GLU A 40 12.35 -11.20 -20.00
N GLN A 41 11.08 -11.09 -20.39
CA GLN A 41 10.67 -11.11 -21.78
C GLN A 41 10.97 -9.79 -22.51
N ALA A 42 10.90 -8.66 -21.83
CA ALA A 42 11.09 -7.32 -22.39
C ALA A 42 12.48 -6.74 -22.20
N GLY A 43 13.37 -7.43 -21.49
CA GLY A 43 14.76 -7.00 -21.29
C GLY A 43 14.96 -5.96 -20.20
N PHE A 44 14.24 -6.05 -19.07
CA PHE A 44 14.39 -5.17 -17.89
C PHE A 44 15.06 -5.89 -16.69
N PRO A 45 16.33 -6.31 -16.79
CA PRO A 45 16.95 -7.13 -15.74
C PRO A 45 17.08 -6.45 -14.37
N ALA A 46 17.11 -5.12 -14.29
CA ALA A 46 17.23 -4.43 -13.01
C ALA A 46 15.89 -4.35 -12.24
N VAL A 47 14.76 -4.61 -12.91
CA VAL A 47 13.42 -4.60 -12.30
C VAL A 47 12.94 -6.02 -11.98
N ARG A 48 13.89 -6.98 -11.87
CA ARG A 48 13.56 -8.35 -11.51
C ARG A 48 13.16 -8.46 -10.05
N ASP A 49 12.39 -9.50 -9.78
CA ASP A 49 11.78 -9.89 -8.52
C ASP A 49 12.54 -9.45 -7.25
N SER A 50 13.77 -9.90 -7.05
CA SER A 50 14.52 -9.59 -5.83
C SER A 50 14.90 -8.10 -5.71
N SER A 51 15.23 -7.43 -6.80
CA SER A 51 15.63 -6.02 -6.81
C SER A 51 14.41 -5.11 -6.61
N PHE A 52 13.32 -5.40 -7.30
CA PHE A 52 12.07 -4.65 -7.16
C PHE A 52 11.46 -4.82 -5.76
N ASN A 53 11.43 -6.05 -5.25
CA ASN A 53 10.98 -6.36 -3.89
C ASN A 53 11.83 -5.64 -2.82
N LYS A 54 13.15 -5.53 -3.01
CA LYS A 54 14.02 -4.76 -2.11
C LYS A 54 13.69 -3.26 -2.14
N LEU A 55 13.33 -2.70 -3.31
CA LEU A 55 12.88 -1.32 -3.42
C LEU A 55 11.54 -1.10 -2.72
N GLN A 56 10.55 -1.96 -2.98
CA GLN A 56 9.23 -1.90 -2.33
C GLN A 56 9.33 -1.96 -0.80
N ASN A 57 10.27 -2.74 -0.27
CA ASN A 57 10.49 -2.91 1.17
C ASN A 57 11.56 -1.96 1.75
N ALA A 58 11.96 -0.91 1.04
CA ALA A 58 12.96 0.08 1.46
C ALA A 58 14.32 -0.52 1.87
N LYS A 59 14.64 -1.74 1.42
CA LYS A 59 15.88 -2.46 1.74
C LYS A 59 17.07 -2.05 0.87
N THR A 60 16.83 -1.26 -0.18
CA THR A 60 17.87 -0.75 -1.07
C THR A 60 18.17 0.70 -0.71
N GLU A 61 19.39 0.97 -0.27
CA GLU A 61 19.84 2.31 0.10
C GLU A 61 20.37 3.10 -1.10
N GLN A 62 21.04 2.40 -2.00
CA GLN A 62 21.67 2.97 -3.19
C GLN A 62 21.30 2.13 -4.42
N PRO A 63 20.13 2.36 -5.03
CA PRO A 63 19.79 1.72 -6.30
C PRO A 63 20.76 2.19 -7.40
N GLN A 64 21.12 1.27 -8.28
CA GLN A 64 21.91 1.66 -9.45
C GLN A 64 21.08 2.55 -10.40
N PRO A 65 21.70 3.50 -11.13
CA PRO A 65 20.99 4.34 -12.10
C PRO A 65 20.18 3.52 -13.12
N LEU A 66 20.66 2.37 -13.51
CA LEU A 66 19.97 1.46 -14.42
C LEU A 66 18.60 1.03 -13.89
N THR A 67 18.42 0.94 -12.57
CA THR A 67 17.12 0.62 -11.96
C THR A 67 16.06 1.67 -12.31
N PHE A 68 16.39 2.96 -12.18
CA PHE A 68 15.45 4.05 -12.50
C PHE A 68 15.18 4.14 -14.00
N ILE A 69 16.21 3.90 -14.83
CA ILE A 69 16.06 3.85 -16.29
C ILE A 69 15.08 2.73 -16.69
N GLN A 70 15.17 1.57 -16.07
CA GLN A 70 14.30 0.44 -16.41
C GLN A 70 12.89 0.59 -15.83
N LEU A 71 12.72 1.19 -14.66
CA LEU A 71 11.41 1.61 -14.17
C LEU A 71 10.74 2.57 -15.15
N ALA A 72 11.49 3.56 -15.64
CA ALA A 72 10.99 4.52 -16.63
C ALA A 72 10.62 3.87 -17.95
N LEU A 73 11.42 2.93 -18.45
CA LEU A 73 11.13 2.18 -19.69
C LEU A 73 9.87 1.32 -19.52
N ALA A 74 9.71 0.63 -18.39
CA ALA A 74 8.50 -0.12 -18.08
C ALA A 74 7.29 0.82 -18.04
N ASN A 75 7.41 1.96 -17.35
CA ASN A 75 6.36 2.96 -17.25
C ASN A 75 5.96 3.56 -18.61
N ALA A 76 6.94 3.89 -19.47
CA ALA A 76 6.68 4.39 -20.80
C ALA A 76 5.95 3.36 -21.68
N ARG A 77 6.35 2.08 -21.61
CA ARG A 77 5.64 1.02 -22.33
C ARG A 77 4.20 0.84 -21.86
N VAL A 78 3.94 0.98 -20.57
CA VAL A 78 2.56 1.01 -20.04
C VAL A 78 1.79 2.18 -20.63
N ALA A 79 2.38 3.38 -20.67
CA ALA A 79 1.73 4.56 -21.23
C ALA A 79 1.41 4.42 -22.73
N ASP A 80 2.32 3.78 -23.47
CA ASP A 80 2.18 3.57 -24.92
C ASP A 80 1.31 2.34 -25.26
N GLY A 81 0.96 1.50 -24.28
CA GLY A 81 0.33 0.20 -24.51
C GLY A 81 1.23 -0.76 -25.31
N ASP A 82 2.55 -0.53 -25.30
CA ASP A 82 3.52 -1.33 -26.05
C ASP A 82 4.03 -2.52 -25.26
N TYR A 83 3.42 -3.66 -25.49
CA TYR A 83 3.84 -4.95 -24.93
C TYR A 83 4.48 -5.84 -26.00
N SER A 84 5.14 -5.23 -26.97
CA SER A 84 5.94 -5.94 -27.99
C SER A 84 7.04 -6.76 -27.31
N GLY A 85 7.28 -7.97 -27.79
CA GLY A 85 8.23 -8.90 -27.17
C GLY A 85 7.68 -9.76 -26.02
N VAL A 86 6.52 -9.42 -25.44
CA VAL A 86 5.84 -10.33 -24.51
C VAL A 86 5.15 -11.43 -25.31
N THR A 87 5.55 -12.68 -25.11
CA THR A 87 4.99 -13.84 -25.83
C THR A 87 3.89 -14.54 -25.01
N ASP A 88 3.94 -14.46 -23.69
CA ASP A 88 2.93 -15.05 -22.81
C ASP A 88 1.61 -14.28 -22.90
N ARG A 89 0.55 -14.96 -23.32
CA ARG A 89 -0.79 -14.37 -23.48
C ARG A 89 -1.38 -13.92 -22.14
N ARG A 90 -1.17 -14.68 -21.06
CA ARG A 90 -1.71 -14.35 -19.73
C ARG A 90 -1.03 -13.09 -19.18
N LEU A 91 0.27 -12.98 -19.43
CA LEU A 91 1.01 -11.77 -19.05
C LEU A 91 0.52 -10.56 -19.86
N LYS A 92 0.34 -10.70 -21.20
CA LYS A 92 -0.26 -9.63 -22.02
C LYS A 92 -1.64 -9.21 -21.52
N ASP A 93 -2.51 -10.17 -21.23
CA ASP A 93 -3.86 -9.89 -20.73
C ASP A 93 -3.85 -9.17 -19.37
N ARG A 94 -2.81 -9.39 -18.56
CA ARG A 94 -2.61 -8.70 -17.28
C ARG A 94 -2.06 -7.28 -17.44
N LEU A 95 -1.27 -7.03 -18.47
CA LEU A 95 -0.62 -5.75 -18.72
C LEU A 95 -1.48 -4.77 -19.52
N LYS A 96 -2.39 -5.24 -20.36
CA LYS A 96 -3.07 -4.45 -21.42
C LYS A 96 -3.87 -3.24 -20.91
N ASP A 97 -4.44 -3.34 -19.70
CA ASP A 97 -5.29 -2.29 -19.11
C ASP A 97 -4.53 -1.55 -17.98
N SER A 98 -3.20 -1.62 -17.99
CA SER A 98 -2.37 -1.00 -16.97
C SER A 98 -2.27 0.51 -17.15
N GLU A 99 -2.20 1.23 -16.04
CA GLU A 99 -2.04 2.68 -15.97
C GLU A 99 -0.58 3.04 -15.64
N ALA A 100 -0.01 3.97 -16.40
CA ALA A 100 1.32 4.50 -16.17
C ALA A 100 1.31 5.56 -15.06
N ILE A 101 2.43 5.70 -14.35
CA ILE A 101 2.67 6.84 -13.47
C ILE A 101 3.00 8.05 -14.34
N CYS A 102 2.16 9.08 -14.26
CA CYS A 102 2.32 10.30 -15.04
C CYS A 102 2.49 11.52 -14.14
N ASP A 103 3.12 12.56 -14.66
CA ASP A 103 3.16 13.89 -14.04
C ASP A 103 1.80 14.62 -14.19
N ALA A 104 1.71 15.82 -13.63
CA ALA A 104 0.51 16.66 -13.70
C ALA A 104 0.11 17.06 -15.15
N LYS A 105 1.01 16.89 -16.13
CA LYS A 105 0.78 17.16 -17.56
C LYS A 105 0.41 15.91 -18.35
N GLY A 106 0.26 14.77 -17.65
CA GLY A 106 -0.02 13.48 -18.29
C GLY A 106 1.18 12.83 -18.97
N GLN A 107 2.41 13.32 -18.71
CA GLN A 107 3.61 12.70 -19.26
C GLN A 107 4.09 11.57 -18.38
N PRO A 108 4.43 10.40 -18.93
CA PRO A 108 4.94 9.28 -18.15
C PRO A 108 6.22 9.66 -17.39
N TRP A 109 6.32 9.25 -16.13
CA TRP A 109 7.53 9.44 -15.36
C TRP A 109 8.73 8.78 -16.03
N ARG A 110 9.82 9.55 -16.12
CA ARG A 110 11.12 9.14 -16.63
C ARG A 110 12.03 8.73 -15.46
N ALA A 111 13.26 8.36 -15.76
CA ALA A 111 14.26 8.00 -14.75
C ALA A 111 14.52 9.14 -13.73
N THR A 112 14.45 10.38 -14.16
CA THR A 112 14.61 11.57 -13.33
C THR A 112 13.50 11.70 -12.30
N GLU A 113 12.24 11.52 -12.69
CA GLU A 113 11.09 11.60 -11.78
C GLU A 113 11.13 10.46 -10.74
N PHE A 114 11.42 9.22 -11.18
CA PHE A 114 11.61 8.10 -10.27
C PHE A 114 12.76 8.34 -9.28
N PHE A 115 13.89 8.89 -9.75
CA PHE A 115 15.01 9.23 -8.88
C PHE A 115 14.67 10.38 -7.92
N SER A 116 14.07 11.47 -8.41
CA SER A 116 13.66 12.60 -7.57
C SER A 116 12.65 12.17 -6.49
N HIS A 117 11.73 11.25 -6.83
CA HIS A 117 10.83 10.67 -5.84
C HIS A 117 11.56 9.79 -4.82
N PHE A 118 12.54 8.99 -5.27
CA PHE A 118 13.36 8.15 -4.38
C PHE A 118 14.15 8.97 -3.36
N ILE A 119 14.67 10.14 -3.73
CA ILE A 119 15.40 11.05 -2.83
C ILE A 119 14.50 12.03 -2.07
N GLY A 120 13.19 12.02 -2.33
CA GLY A 120 12.20 12.84 -1.63
C GLY A 120 11.99 14.25 -2.17
N GLU A 121 12.46 14.53 -3.38
CA GLU A 121 12.29 15.84 -4.03
C GLU A 121 11.01 15.91 -4.88
N LEU A 122 10.36 14.80 -5.16
CA LEU A 122 9.14 14.73 -5.94
C LEU A 122 8.07 13.93 -5.18
N GLU A 123 6.87 14.48 -5.08
CA GLU A 123 5.72 13.75 -4.56
C GLU A 123 5.07 12.91 -5.67
N PRO A 124 4.53 11.72 -5.35
CA PRO A 124 3.82 10.91 -6.32
C PRO A 124 2.45 11.56 -6.65
N PRO A 125 1.84 11.21 -7.81
CA PRO A 125 0.46 11.59 -8.11
C PRO A 125 -0.49 11.20 -6.98
N GLU A 126 -1.56 11.98 -6.76
CA GLU A 126 -2.50 11.78 -5.65
C GLU A 126 -3.04 10.35 -5.56
N TRP A 127 -3.35 9.73 -6.69
CA TRP A 127 -3.86 8.36 -6.74
C TRP A 127 -2.84 7.27 -6.31
N LEU A 128 -1.55 7.63 -6.18
CA LEU A 128 -0.49 6.79 -5.64
C LEU A 128 -0.08 7.20 -4.21
N GLN A 129 -0.59 8.33 -3.72
CA GLN A 129 -0.33 8.75 -2.37
C GLN A 129 -1.10 7.84 -1.41
N GLN A 130 -0.38 6.97 -0.75
CA GLN A 130 -0.93 6.25 0.39
C GLN A 130 -0.73 7.10 1.64
N PRO A 131 -1.70 7.11 2.55
CA PRO A 131 -1.53 7.76 3.84
C PRO A 131 -0.24 7.23 4.51
N GLU A 132 0.48 8.10 5.18
CA GLU A 132 1.64 7.67 5.96
C GLU A 132 1.19 6.62 6.98
N PRO A 133 1.98 5.55 7.19
CA PRO A 133 1.65 4.59 8.22
C PRO A 133 1.58 5.31 9.56
N LEU A 134 0.61 4.96 10.37
CA LEU A 134 0.49 5.49 11.72
C LEU A 134 1.82 5.27 12.48
N SER A 135 2.21 6.24 13.27
CA SER A 135 3.22 6.03 14.31
C SER A 135 2.68 5.08 15.38
N GLU A 136 3.55 4.48 16.18
CA GLU A 136 3.13 3.64 17.31
C GLU A 136 2.19 4.39 18.27
N ALA A 137 2.45 5.69 18.50
CA ALA A 137 1.61 6.52 19.36
C ALA A 137 0.21 6.74 18.75
N GLU A 138 0.12 6.98 17.45
CA GLU A 138 -1.16 7.13 16.74
C GLU A 138 -1.93 5.81 16.68
N ALA A 139 -1.25 4.69 16.43
CA ALA A 139 -1.86 3.37 16.43
C ALA A 139 -2.43 3.01 17.81
N LYS A 140 -1.72 3.36 18.89
CA LYS A 140 -2.20 3.22 20.26
C LYS A 140 -3.42 4.10 20.53
N ALA A 141 -3.37 5.39 20.18
CA ALA A 141 -4.50 6.31 20.35
C ALA A 141 -5.74 5.83 19.58
N LEU A 142 -5.54 5.32 18.37
CA LEU A 142 -6.61 4.73 17.55
C LEU A 142 -7.22 3.48 18.23
N SER A 143 -6.38 2.65 18.85
CA SER A 143 -6.84 1.48 19.63
C SER A 143 -7.75 1.88 20.78
N GLU A 144 -7.38 2.94 21.50
CA GLU A 144 -8.20 3.49 22.60
C GLU A 144 -9.51 4.04 22.06
N GLN A 145 -9.47 4.83 20.98
CA GLN A 145 -10.68 5.38 20.36
C GLN A 145 -11.65 4.30 19.90
N HIS A 146 -11.18 3.23 19.25
CA HIS A 146 -12.05 2.12 18.82
C HIS A 146 -12.66 1.38 20.02
N ARG A 147 -11.88 1.18 21.08
CA ARG A 147 -12.32 0.52 22.32
C ARG A 147 -13.39 1.32 23.03
N GLU A 148 -13.16 2.62 23.21
CA GLU A 148 -14.13 3.52 23.85
C GLU A 148 -15.43 3.58 23.05
N ARG A 149 -15.35 3.69 21.72
CA ARG A 149 -16.53 3.72 20.85
C ARG A 149 -17.30 2.41 20.93
N PHE A 150 -16.64 1.26 20.86
CA PHE A 150 -17.27 -0.05 21.00
C PHE A 150 -17.94 -0.22 22.36
N ALA A 151 -17.29 0.20 23.45
CA ALA A 151 -17.85 0.16 24.80
C ALA A 151 -19.08 1.06 24.92
N ALA A 152 -19.04 2.28 24.38
CA ALA A 152 -20.16 3.20 24.38
C ALA A 152 -21.38 2.62 23.63
N ILE A 153 -21.18 2.03 22.47
CA ILE A 153 -22.26 1.37 21.69
C ILE A 153 -22.84 0.19 22.50
N THR A 154 -21.98 -0.64 23.07
CA THR A 154 -22.37 -1.81 23.86
C THR A 154 -23.21 -1.41 25.06
N GLN A 155 -22.80 -0.34 25.75
CA GLN A 155 -23.53 0.19 26.90
C GLN A 155 -24.87 0.81 26.49
N ALA A 156 -24.90 1.62 25.44
CA ALA A 156 -26.13 2.27 24.95
C ALA A 156 -27.20 1.25 24.54
N GLN A 157 -26.78 0.15 23.91
CA GLN A 157 -27.66 -0.93 23.46
C GLN A 157 -27.90 -2.01 24.53
N GLN A 158 -27.33 -1.87 25.73
CA GLN A 158 -27.41 -2.85 26.83
C GLN A 158 -27.01 -4.29 26.39
N LEU A 159 -26.04 -4.40 25.49
CA LEU A 159 -25.59 -5.68 24.97
C LEU A 159 -24.64 -6.37 25.95
N THR A 160 -24.73 -7.70 26.00
CA THR A 160 -23.66 -8.48 26.60
C THR A 160 -22.42 -8.46 25.71
N PRO A 161 -21.18 -8.64 26.23
CA PRO A 161 -19.98 -8.65 25.40
C PRO A 161 -20.04 -9.64 24.22
N ALA A 162 -20.64 -10.81 24.43
CA ALA A 162 -20.81 -11.83 23.39
C ALA A 162 -21.81 -11.38 22.30
N ALA A 163 -22.91 -10.71 22.69
CA ALA A 163 -23.90 -10.18 21.75
C ALA A 163 -23.32 -9.02 20.94
N ALA A 164 -22.59 -8.11 21.58
CA ALA A 164 -21.93 -7.00 20.93
C ALA A 164 -20.90 -7.49 19.90
N TRP A 165 -20.09 -8.49 20.26
CA TRP A 165 -19.14 -9.08 19.34
C TRP A 165 -19.84 -9.74 18.13
N LYS A 166 -20.87 -10.53 18.36
CA LYS A 166 -21.65 -11.18 17.29
C LYS A 166 -22.26 -10.16 16.34
N GLN A 167 -22.73 -9.03 16.85
CA GLN A 167 -23.26 -7.93 16.02
C GLN A 167 -22.14 -7.27 15.19
N LEU A 168 -20.98 -6.98 15.79
CA LEU A 168 -19.84 -6.42 15.09
C LEU A 168 -19.35 -7.34 13.95
N GLU A 169 -19.27 -8.65 14.18
CA GLU A 169 -18.84 -9.63 13.18
C GLU A 169 -19.70 -9.60 11.91
N GLN A 170 -20.99 -9.30 12.02
CA GLN A 170 -21.87 -9.19 10.86
C GLN A 170 -21.50 -8.03 9.93
N HIS A 171 -20.82 -7.03 10.45
CA HIS A 171 -20.36 -5.85 9.69
C HIS A 171 -18.88 -5.92 9.28
N CYS A 172 -18.15 -6.93 9.75
CA CYS A 172 -16.73 -7.15 9.45
C CYS A 172 -16.49 -8.13 8.28
N GLN A 173 -17.38 -8.18 7.29
CA GLN A 173 -17.31 -9.18 6.20
C GLN A 173 -16.06 -9.04 5.32
N GLY A 174 -15.44 -7.87 5.27
CA GLY A 174 -14.20 -7.62 4.52
C GLY A 174 -12.92 -8.11 5.22
N LEU A 175 -13.01 -8.46 6.52
CA LEU A 175 -11.85 -8.89 7.31
C LEU A 175 -11.69 -10.42 7.25
N ASN A 176 -10.45 -10.89 7.07
CA ASN A 176 -10.14 -12.31 7.20
C ASN A 176 -10.15 -12.76 8.69
N ALA A 177 -10.02 -14.06 8.95
CA ALA A 177 -10.09 -14.61 10.30
C ALA A 177 -9.02 -14.03 11.23
N ALA A 178 -7.78 -13.92 10.79
CA ALA A 178 -6.68 -13.37 11.58
C ALA A 178 -6.90 -11.89 11.92
N GLN A 179 -7.39 -11.09 10.96
CA GLN A 179 -7.71 -9.68 11.17
C GLN A 179 -8.87 -9.52 12.18
N ARG A 180 -9.88 -10.39 12.15
CA ARG A 180 -10.97 -10.39 13.13
C ARG A 180 -10.50 -10.75 14.52
N ASP A 181 -9.54 -11.68 14.67
CA ASP A 181 -8.96 -12.03 15.96
C ASP A 181 -8.14 -10.87 16.54
N ILE A 182 -7.35 -10.19 15.72
CA ILE A 182 -6.64 -8.97 16.13
C ILE A 182 -7.65 -7.90 16.58
N LEU A 183 -8.67 -7.62 15.78
CA LEU A 183 -9.73 -6.65 16.12
C LEU A 183 -10.40 -6.98 17.46
N ARG A 184 -10.72 -8.26 17.69
CA ARG A 184 -11.28 -8.72 18.96
C ARG A 184 -10.36 -8.40 20.14
N ASN A 185 -9.07 -8.68 20.00
CA ASN A 185 -8.09 -8.42 21.05
C ASN A 185 -7.93 -6.92 21.31
N VAL A 186 -7.94 -6.09 20.28
CA VAL A 186 -7.88 -4.63 20.41
C VAL A 186 -9.11 -4.09 21.14
N LEU A 187 -10.31 -4.46 20.73
CA LEU A 187 -11.55 -3.99 21.36
C LEU A 187 -11.74 -4.50 22.80
N SER A 188 -11.14 -5.65 23.11
CA SER A 188 -11.13 -6.20 24.48
C SER A 188 -10.01 -5.62 25.36
N GLY A 189 -9.12 -4.78 24.80
CA GLY A 189 -8.00 -4.18 25.54
C GLY A 189 -6.81 -5.12 25.79
N TRP A 190 -6.77 -6.28 25.13
CA TRP A 190 -5.66 -7.25 25.25
C TRP A 190 -4.52 -6.96 24.28
N HIS A 191 -4.75 -6.11 23.28
CA HIS A 191 -3.80 -5.76 22.24
C HIS A 191 -3.99 -4.29 21.84
N GLU A 192 -2.94 -3.68 21.29
CA GLU A 192 -2.99 -2.37 20.64
C GLU A 192 -2.63 -2.55 19.17
N TRP A 193 -3.23 -1.77 18.27
CA TRP A 193 -2.84 -1.79 16.89
C TRP A 193 -1.34 -1.55 16.74
N THR A 194 -0.67 -2.37 15.97
CA THR A 194 0.61 -1.98 15.40
C THR A 194 0.39 -1.24 14.07
N PRO A 195 1.29 -0.33 13.67
CA PRO A 195 1.19 0.35 12.37
C PRO A 195 0.99 -0.62 11.20
N SER A 196 1.70 -1.74 11.20
CA SER A 196 1.62 -2.75 10.15
C SER A 196 0.30 -3.54 10.13
N GLU A 197 -0.29 -3.83 11.29
CA GLU A 197 -1.61 -4.48 11.37
C GLU A 197 -2.70 -3.53 10.88
N TRP A 198 -2.61 -2.25 11.24
CA TRP A 198 -3.55 -1.25 10.78
C TRP A 198 -3.46 -1.04 9.26
N GLU A 199 -2.24 -0.93 8.72
CA GLU A 199 -2.02 -0.85 7.27
C GLU A 199 -2.59 -2.07 6.53
N ALA A 200 -2.42 -3.28 7.08
CA ALA A 200 -2.97 -4.50 6.49
C ALA A 200 -4.52 -4.55 6.50
N ILE A 201 -5.16 -3.91 7.49
CA ILE A 201 -6.63 -3.84 7.58
C ILE A 201 -7.19 -2.77 6.64
N THR A 202 -6.48 -1.64 6.48
CA THR A 202 -6.91 -0.50 5.67
C THR A 202 -6.36 -0.49 4.25
N ALA A 203 -5.75 -1.59 3.81
CA ALA A 203 -5.07 -1.71 2.50
C ALA A 203 -5.96 -1.32 1.29
N ASN A 204 -7.28 -1.37 1.44
CA ASN A 204 -8.25 -0.98 0.40
C ASN A 204 -8.66 0.51 0.49
N GLY A 205 -8.00 1.32 1.33
CA GLY A 205 -8.28 2.75 1.48
C GLY A 205 -9.55 3.07 2.29
N SER A 206 -10.20 2.09 2.91
CA SER A 206 -11.33 2.27 3.85
C SER A 206 -10.91 1.89 5.26
N ASP A 207 -11.61 2.44 6.25
CA ASP A 207 -11.51 2.02 7.65
C ASP A 207 -12.66 1.05 7.98
N PRO A 208 -12.45 -0.27 7.82
CA PRO A 208 -13.52 -1.24 8.00
C PRO A 208 -13.96 -1.36 9.47
N VAL A 209 -13.13 -0.92 10.43
CA VAL A 209 -13.46 -0.91 11.85
C VAL A 209 -14.41 0.24 12.17
N ALA A 210 -14.09 1.46 11.71
CA ALA A 210 -14.99 2.61 11.87
C ALA A 210 -16.33 2.38 11.17
N ASP A 211 -16.31 1.79 9.98
CA ASP A 211 -17.52 1.45 9.21
C ASP A 211 -18.40 0.43 9.96
N ALA A 212 -17.79 -0.63 10.52
CA ALA A 212 -18.49 -1.65 11.30
C ALA A 212 -19.09 -1.06 12.59
N LEU A 213 -18.34 -0.22 13.31
CA LEU A 213 -18.84 0.47 14.50
C LEU A 213 -19.98 1.44 14.16
N ALA A 214 -19.87 2.19 13.06
CA ALA A 214 -20.93 3.06 12.59
C ALA A 214 -22.20 2.29 12.18
N ALA A 215 -22.05 1.09 11.63
CA ALA A 215 -23.19 0.23 11.31
C ALA A 215 -23.88 -0.30 12.57
N MET A 216 -23.12 -0.66 13.61
CA MET A 216 -23.68 -1.03 14.91
C MET A 216 -24.48 0.12 15.55
N GLU A 217 -23.99 1.36 15.46
CA GLU A 217 -24.69 2.55 15.99
C GLU A 217 -26.08 2.74 15.36
N LYS A 218 -26.22 2.44 14.08
CA LYS A 218 -27.48 2.59 13.33
C LYS A 218 -28.52 1.50 13.63
N THR A 219 -28.11 0.42 14.25
CA THR A 219 -28.97 -0.73 14.56
C THR A 219 -29.59 -0.60 15.97
N ALA A 220 -29.35 0.52 16.65
CA ALA A 220 -29.81 0.87 17.98
C ALA A 220 -31.30 1.29 18.02
#